data_a6ddb160d7f2ce6b23f8624afcadfcb5
#
_entry.id   a6ddb160d7f2ce6b23f8624afcadfcb5
#
_cell.length_a   1.000
_cell.length_b   1.000
_cell.length_c   1.000
_cell.angle_alpha   90.00
_cell.angle_beta   90.00
_cell.angle_gamma   90.00
#
_symmetry.space_group_name_H-M   'P 1'
#
loop_
_entity.id
_entity.type
_entity.pdbx_description
1 polymer ?
#
loop_
_entity_poly.entity_id
_entity_poly.type
_entity_poly.pdbx_seq_one_letter_code
_entity_poly.pdbx_strand_id
1 'polypeptide(L)'
;MQQPKEYYQAQISRLTILLKKHRQRRNGITLTKVFLFLLAIYFIYTFANTEYMPYLIAFIAAIVLFIITNIFESKLLKEIQFLHKLEECSRVELEYLAGNFKNLPTGEEYKDQTHPYAHDLDIFGEDSLFQAINRTVTPHGRDKLRGWLLYPLKSGQPIIERQQAIEEFARKPEWCHVFRAKGNSQRITHMAMQQIEQ
;
A
#
# COMPACT_ATOMS: atom_id res chain seq x y z
N MET A 1 -22.97 12.54 -9.55
CA MET A 1 -21.94 11.73 -8.83
C MET A 1 -21.60 10.53 -9.71
N GLN A 2 -20.33 10.28 -10.02
CA GLN A 2 -19.93 9.04 -10.68
C GLN A 2 -20.32 7.86 -9.80
N GLN A 3 -20.81 6.77 -10.42
CA GLN A 3 -21.09 5.57 -9.64
C GLN A 3 -19.79 5.02 -9.06
N PRO A 4 -19.74 4.58 -7.79
CA PRO A 4 -18.53 4.10 -7.15
C PRO A 4 -17.79 3.02 -7.96
N LYS A 5 -18.53 2.15 -8.63
CA LYS A 5 -17.98 1.11 -9.51
C LYS A 5 -17.17 1.69 -10.68
N GLU A 6 -17.71 2.69 -11.37
CA GLU A 6 -17.02 3.34 -12.48
C GLU A 6 -15.76 4.06 -12.03
N TYR A 7 -15.81 4.71 -10.87
CA TYR A 7 -14.63 5.35 -10.26
C TYR A 7 -13.49 4.36 -10.06
N TYR A 8 -13.73 3.21 -9.40
CA TYR A 8 -12.66 2.23 -9.13
C TYR A 8 -12.19 1.54 -10.40
N GLN A 9 -13.05 1.28 -11.38
CA GLN A 9 -12.65 0.74 -12.69
C GLN A 9 -11.72 1.72 -13.45
N ALA A 10 -12.07 3.00 -13.48
CA ALA A 10 -11.23 4.03 -14.08
C ALA A 10 -9.88 4.16 -13.36
N GLN A 11 -9.86 4.09 -12.03
CA GLN A 11 -8.62 4.11 -11.24
C GLN A 11 -7.72 2.90 -11.57
N ILE A 12 -8.27 1.69 -11.64
CA ILE A 12 -7.50 0.49 -11.99
C ILE A 12 -6.89 0.65 -13.39
N SER A 13 -7.68 1.08 -14.37
CA SER A 13 -7.20 1.28 -15.74
C SER A 13 -6.05 2.28 -15.80
N ARG A 14 -6.18 3.42 -15.11
CA ARG A 14 -5.14 4.45 -15.00
C ARG A 14 -3.87 3.90 -14.35
N LEU A 15 -4.01 3.20 -13.22
CA LEU A 15 -2.89 2.63 -12.48
C LEU A 15 -2.17 1.55 -13.27
N THR A 16 -2.89 0.69 -14.00
CA THR A 16 -2.31 -0.33 -14.86
C THR A 16 -1.43 0.28 -15.98
N ILE A 17 -1.88 1.38 -16.58
CA ILE A 17 -1.09 2.11 -17.60
C ILE A 17 0.18 2.69 -16.97
N LEU A 18 0.06 3.34 -15.80
CA LEU A 18 1.20 3.89 -15.07
C LEU A 18 2.20 2.81 -14.68
N LEU A 19 1.74 1.68 -14.14
CA LEU A 19 2.58 0.54 -13.78
C LEU A 19 3.33 -0.03 -15.00
N LYS A 20 2.67 -0.15 -16.15
CA LYS A 20 3.32 -0.58 -17.40
C LYS A 20 4.45 0.37 -17.79
N LYS A 21 4.21 1.69 -17.74
CA LYS A 21 5.22 2.73 -18.03
C LYS A 21 6.40 2.65 -17.07
N HIS A 22 6.16 2.53 -15.77
CA HIS A 22 7.22 2.44 -14.77
C HIS A 22 8.03 1.12 -14.90
N ARG A 23 7.38 0.00 -15.22
CA ARG A 23 8.06 -1.28 -15.51
C ARG A 23 8.97 -1.17 -16.74
N GLN A 24 8.51 -0.54 -17.82
CA GLN A 24 9.34 -0.32 -19.00
C GLN A 24 10.57 0.53 -18.66
N ARG A 25 10.39 1.61 -17.89
CA ARG A 25 11.49 2.46 -17.41
C ARG A 25 12.49 1.67 -16.56
N ARG A 26 12.01 0.82 -15.65
CA ARG A 26 12.87 -0.07 -14.85
C ARG A 26 13.69 -1.00 -15.73
N ASN A 27 13.08 -1.63 -16.73
CA ASN A 27 13.80 -2.54 -17.66
C ASN A 27 14.92 -1.78 -18.39
N GLY A 28 14.70 -0.52 -18.80
CA GLY A 28 15.74 0.32 -19.38
C GLY A 28 16.89 0.57 -18.40
N ILE A 29 16.59 0.91 -17.14
CA ILE A 29 17.62 1.10 -16.10
C ILE A 29 18.42 -0.20 -15.88
N THR A 30 17.75 -1.35 -15.84
CA THR A 30 18.42 -2.65 -15.68
C THR A 30 19.37 -2.95 -16.85
N LEU A 31 18.96 -2.68 -18.10
CA LEU A 31 19.83 -2.83 -19.26
C LEU A 31 21.04 -1.88 -19.18
N THR A 32 20.84 -0.63 -18.78
CA THR A 32 21.93 0.35 -18.56
C THR A 32 22.92 -0.16 -17.52
N LYS A 33 22.44 -0.77 -16.42
CA LYS A 33 23.31 -1.34 -15.37
C LYS A 33 24.16 -2.50 -15.91
N VAL A 34 23.56 -3.41 -16.69
CA VAL A 34 24.29 -4.52 -17.30
C VAL A 34 25.39 -3.97 -18.24
N PHE A 35 25.06 -2.96 -19.03
CA PHE A 35 26.03 -2.32 -19.91
C PHE A 35 27.18 -1.66 -19.14
N LEU A 36 26.87 -0.89 -18.09
CA LEU A 36 27.89 -0.25 -17.23
C LEU A 36 28.79 -1.28 -16.55
N PHE A 37 28.22 -2.40 -16.12
CA PHE A 37 28.98 -3.49 -15.51
C PHE A 37 29.97 -4.12 -16.50
N LEU A 38 29.52 -4.43 -17.72
CA LEU A 38 30.42 -4.95 -18.76
C LEU A 38 31.49 -3.94 -19.15
N LEU A 39 31.15 -2.66 -19.22
CA LEU A 39 32.07 -1.57 -19.50
C LEU A 39 33.13 -1.44 -18.41
N ALA A 40 32.74 -1.59 -17.15
CA ALA A 40 33.69 -1.58 -16.01
C ALA A 40 34.68 -2.73 -16.10
N ILE A 41 34.21 -3.96 -16.42
CA ILE A 41 35.08 -5.12 -16.64
C ILE A 41 36.08 -4.85 -17.80
N TYR A 42 35.61 -4.28 -18.90
CA TYR A 42 36.46 -3.93 -20.03
C TYR A 42 37.54 -2.93 -19.64
N PHE A 43 37.23 -1.86 -18.93
CA PHE A 43 38.20 -0.84 -18.53
C PHE A 43 39.23 -1.37 -17.53
N ILE A 44 38.85 -2.17 -16.57
CA ILE A 44 39.81 -2.74 -15.61
C ILE A 44 40.74 -3.77 -16.29
N TYR A 45 40.23 -4.54 -17.24
CA TYR A 45 41.03 -5.48 -18.03
C TYR A 45 42.05 -4.74 -18.92
N THR A 46 41.67 -3.67 -19.61
CA THR A 46 42.58 -2.86 -20.46
C THR A 46 43.60 -2.13 -19.61
N PHE A 47 43.22 -1.62 -18.43
CA PHE A 47 44.16 -1.03 -17.50
C PHE A 47 45.23 -2.02 -17.03
N ALA A 48 44.84 -3.25 -16.69
CA ALA A 48 45.76 -4.29 -16.24
C ALA A 48 46.81 -4.68 -17.32
N ASN A 49 46.46 -4.56 -18.62
CA ASN A 49 47.38 -4.89 -19.70
C ASN A 49 48.24 -3.70 -20.18
N THR A 50 47.77 -2.47 -20.02
CA THR A 50 48.43 -1.29 -20.61
C THR A 50 49.02 -0.35 -19.56
N GLU A 51 48.65 -0.50 -18.28
CA GLU A 51 48.97 0.41 -17.15
C GLU A 51 48.64 1.90 -17.43
N TYR A 52 47.76 2.17 -18.42
CA TYR A 52 47.42 3.52 -18.85
C TYR A 52 46.34 4.14 -17.94
N MET A 53 46.71 5.15 -17.14
CA MET A 53 45.88 5.80 -16.13
C MET A 53 44.45 6.23 -16.57
N PRO A 54 44.20 6.73 -17.78
CA PRO A 54 42.84 7.04 -18.23
C PRO A 54 41.85 5.87 -18.14
N TYR A 55 42.28 4.62 -18.32
CA TYR A 55 41.38 3.45 -18.16
C TYR A 55 40.95 3.23 -16.71
N LEU A 56 41.82 3.50 -15.75
CA LEU A 56 41.46 3.46 -14.33
C LEU A 56 40.44 4.54 -13.97
N ILE A 57 40.59 5.75 -14.50
CA ILE A 57 39.63 6.83 -14.29
C ILE A 57 38.28 6.48 -14.92
N ALA A 58 38.26 5.90 -16.13
CA ALA A 58 37.05 5.44 -16.79
C ALA A 58 36.36 4.30 -16.04
N PHE A 59 37.11 3.38 -15.45
CA PHE A 59 36.58 2.33 -14.58
C PHE A 59 35.89 2.91 -13.35
N ILE A 60 36.53 3.85 -12.64
CA ILE A 60 35.97 4.52 -11.46
C ILE A 60 34.67 5.27 -11.85
N ALA A 61 34.68 5.99 -13.00
CA ALA A 61 33.51 6.68 -13.50
C ALA A 61 32.35 5.71 -13.79
N ALA A 62 32.61 4.56 -14.39
CA ALA A 62 31.60 3.54 -14.65
C ALA A 62 30.99 2.99 -13.34
N ILE A 63 31.80 2.76 -12.30
CA ILE A 63 31.31 2.35 -10.99
C ILE A 63 30.45 3.43 -10.34
N VAL A 64 30.84 4.69 -10.39
CA VAL A 64 30.04 5.80 -9.84
C VAL A 64 28.69 5.89 -10.55
N LEU A 65 28.65 5.79 -11.88
CA LEU A 65 27.40 5.77 -12.65
C LEU A 65 26.55 4.55 -12.30
N PHE A 66 27.14 3.39 -12.08
CA PHE A 66 26.42 2.18 -11.64
C PHE A 66 25.76 2.39 -10.27
N ILE A 67 26.45 3.01 -9.32
CA ILE A 67 25.87 3.35 -8.00
C ILE A 67 24.72 4.33 -8.13
N ILE A 68 24.87 5.37 -8.95
CA ILE A 68 23.81 6.34 -9.19
C ILE A 68 22.56 5.67 -9.79
N THR A 69 22.73 4.78 -10.77
CA THR A 69 21.60 4.05 -11.36
C THR A 69 20.88 3.14 -10.36
N ASN A 70 21.61 2.55 -9.37
CA ASN A 70 20.98 1.78 -8.29
C ASN A 70 20.10 2.65 -7.39
N ILE A 71 20.52 3.87 -7.08
CA ILE A 71 19.72 4.82 -6.28
C ILE A 71 18.42 5.18 -7.01
N PHE A 72 18.49 5.46 -8.31
CA PHE A 72 17.31 5.75 -9.12
C PHE A 72 16.36 4.55 -9.22
N GLU A 73 16.89 3.34 -9.41
CA GLU A 73 16.08 2.13 -9.44
C GLU A 73 15.35 1.89 -8.12
N SER A 74 16.03 2.07 -6.98
CA SER A 74 15.43 1.90 -5.67
C SER A 74 14.25 2.86 -5.41
N LYS A 75 14.35 4.10 -5.87
CA LYS A 75 13.23 5.06 -5.82
C LYS A 75 12.07 4.61 -6.71
N LEU A 76 12.36 4.19 -7.95
CA LEU A 76 11.36 3.71 -8.89
C LEU A 76 10.65 2.45 -8.39
N LEU A 77 11.36 1.54 -7.74
CA LEU A 77 10.76 0.33 -7.13
C LEU A 77 9.78 0.68 -6.03
N LYS A 78 10.09 1.66 -5.18
CA LYS A 78 9.16 2.14 -4.14
C LYS A 78 7.89 2.75 -4.75
N GLU A 79 8.00 3.51 -5.84
CA GLU A 79 6.85 4.03 -6.57
C GLU A 79 6.00 2.91 -7.17
N ILE A 80 6.63 1.92 -7.81
CA ILE A 80 5.93 0.75 -8.36
C ILE A 80 5.18 -0.02 -7.26
N GLN A 81 5.82 -0.26 -6.12
CA GLN A 81 5.19 -0.94 -4.98
C GLN A 81 3.98 -0.15 -4.46
N PHE A 82 4.09 1.16 -4.35
CA PHE A 82 3.00 2.02 -3.92
C PHE A 82 1.83 2.01 -4.92
N LEU A 83 2.11 2.10 -6.22
CA LEU A 83 1.07 2.02 -7.27
C LEU A 83 0.37 0.65 -7.26
N HIS A 84 1.10 -0.44 -7.01
CA HIS A 84 0.50 -1.77 -6.83
C HIS A 84 -0.45 -1.81 -5.63
N LYS A 85 -0.08 -1.20 -4.49
CA LYS A 85 -0.95 -1.13 -3.32
C LYS A 85 -2.22 -0.30 -3.58
N LEU A 86 -2.11 0.78 -4.36
CA LEU A 86 -3.28 1.54 -4.81
C LEU A 86 -4.19 0.70 -5.71
N GLU A 87 -3.62 -0.04 -6.66
CA GLU A 87 -4.39 -0.93 -7.53
C GLU A 87 -5.09 -2.03 -6.72
N GLU A 88 -4.39 -2.67 -5.80
CA GLU A 88 -4.94 -3.67 -4.89
C GLU A 88 -6.12 -3.13 -4.07
N CYS A 89 -5.97 -1.93 -3.48
CA CYS A 89 -7.06 -1.26 -2.77
C CYS A 89 -8.29 -1.02 -3.66
N SER A 90 -8.08 -0.63 -4.93
CA SER A 90 -9.18 -0.43 -5.88
C SER A 90 -9.89 -1.74 -6.23
N ARG A 91 -9.14 -2.83 -6.42
CA ARG A 91 -9.69 -4.16 -6.70
C ARG A 91 -10.53 -4.68 -5.53
N VAL A 92 -10.02 -4.54 -4.31
CA VAL A 92 -10.74 -4.91 -3.09
C VAL A 92 -12.07 -4.15 -2.99
N GLU A 93 -12.11 -2.85 -3.31
CA GLU A 93 -13.37 -2.10 -3.29
C GLU A 93 -14.37 -2.57 -4.38
N LEU A 94 -13.88 -3.00 -5.55
CA LEU A 94 -14.76 -3.57 -6.58
C LEU A 94 -15.34 -4.93 -6.17
N GLU A 95 -14.54 -5.81 -5.55
CA GLU A 95 -15.02 -7.07 -4.98
C GLU A 95 -16.09 -6.80 -3.92
N TYR A 96 -15.86 -5.82 -3.09
CA TYR A 96 -16.76 -5.35 -2.06
C TYR A 96 -18.10 -4.86 -2.62
N LEU A 97 -18.06 -4.02 -3.65
CA LEU A 97 -19.26 -3.55 -4.35
C LEU A 97 -20.01 -4.68 -5.06
N ALA A 98 -19.35 -5.80 -5.31
CA ALA A 98 -19.95 -7.02 -5.83
C ALA A 98 -20.51 -7.96 -4.74
N GLY A 99 -20.40 -7.59 -3.45
CA GLY A 99 -20.84 -8.40 -2.32
C GLY A 99 -19.87 -9.54 -1.95
N ASN A 100 -18.61 -9.49 -2.42
CA ASN A 100 -17.61 -10.49 -2.09
C ASN A 100 -16.68 -9.99 -0.97
N PHE A 101 -16.87 -10.53 0.24
CA PHE A 101 -16.12 -10.13 1.44
C PHE A 101 -15.06 -11.16 1.87
N LYS A 102 -14.93 -12.30 1.19
CA LYS A 102 -14.11 -13.45 1.61
C LYS A 102 -12.65 -13.15 1.94
N ASN A 103 -12.07 -12.15 1.27
CA ASN A 103 -10.67 -11.78 1.45
C ASN A 103 -10.45 -10.67 2.50
N LEU A 104 -11.50 -10.24 3.20
CA LEU A 104 -11.41 -9.19 4.21
C LEU A 104 -11.31 -9.78 5.62
N PRO A 105 -10.64 -9.08 6.56
CA PRO A 105 -10.56 -9.52 7.95
C PRO A 105 -11.94 -9.66 8.57
N THR A 106 -12.24 -10.83 9.08
CA THR A 106 -13.55 -11.18 9.62
C THR A 106 -13.81 -10.61 11.01
N GLY A 107 -12.74 -10.30 11.77
CA GLY A 107 -12.86 -9.92 13.18
C GLY A 107 -13.26 -11.09 14.08
N GLU A 108 -12.98 -12.34 13.68
CA GLU A 108 -13.29 -13.55 14.45
C GLU A 108 -12.71 -13.49 15.87
N GLU A 109 -11.54 -12.86 16.02
CA GLU A 109 -10.87 -12.63 17.29
C GLU A 109 -11.66 -11.75 18.27
N TYR A 110 -12.70 -11.07 17.81
CA TYR A 110 -13.56 -10.19 18.60
C TYR A 110 -14.91 -10.80 18.97
N LYS A 111 -15.18 -12.03 18.57
CA LYS A 111 -16.42 -12.72 18.94
C LYS A 111 -16.51 -12.90 20.44
N ASP A 112 -17.61 -12.46 21.00
CA ASP A 112 -17.97 -12.60 22.42
C ASP A 112 -19.43 -13.04 22.53
N GLN A 113 -19.62 -14.28 22.94
CA GLN A 113 -20.96 -14.87 23.10
C GLN A 113 -21.72 -14.27 24.29
N THR A 114 -21.03 -13.62 25.21
CA THR A 114 -21.64 -13.01 26.40
C THR A 114 -22.14 -11.58 26.15
N HIS A 115 -21.76 -10.98 25.00
CA HIS A 115 -22.17 -9.62 24.67
C HIS A 115 -23.66 -9.57 24.30
N PRO A 116 -24.44 -8.58 24.81
CA PRO A 116 -25.91 -8.56 24.71
C PRO A 116 -26.52 -8.70 23.31
N TYR A 117 -25.79 -8.32 22.24
CA TYR A 117 -26.30 -8.34 20.87
C TYR A 117 -25.28 -8.70 19.80
N ALA A 118 -23.98 -8.73 20.13
CA ALA A 118 -22.94 -8.86 19.09
C ALA A 118 -23.00 -10.20 18.36
N HIS A 119 -23.38 -11.26 19.06
CA HIS A 119 -23.57 -12.59 18.49
C HIS A 119 -24.85 -12.68 17.65
N ASP A 120 -25.96 -12.18 18.20
CA ASP A 120 -27.28 -12.28 17.53
C ASP A 120 -27.38 -11.42 16.26
N LEU A 121 -26.58 -10.36 16.15
CA LEU A 121 -26.54 -9.46 14.99
C LEU A 121 -25.37 -9.75 14.05
N ASP A 122 -24.65 -10.84 14.22
CA ASP A 122 -23.48 -11.19 13.40
C ASP A 122 -22.52 -10.02 13.19
N ILE A 123 -22.18 -9.34 14.31
CA ILE A 123 -21.30 -8.17 14.27
C ILE A 123 -19.88 -8.54 13.82
N PHE A 124 -19.37 -9.72 14.23
CA PHE A 124 -18.05 -10.24 13.92
C PHE A 124 -18.11 -11.65 13.33
N GLY A 125 -17.14 -12.00 12.50
CA GLY A 125 -17.02 -13.29 11.83
C GLY A 125 -17.15 -13.18 10.32
N GLU A 126 -17.34 -14.31 9.66
CA GLU A 126 -17.60 -14.36 8.22
C GLU A 126 -18.95 -13.71 7.89
N ASP A 127 -18.99 -12.98 6.78
CA ASP A 127 -20.14 -12.24 6.26
C ASP A 127 -20.77 -11.23 7.25
N SER A 128 -20.00 -10.84 8.28
CA SER A 128 -20.43 -9.96 9.37
C SER A 128 -20.44 -8.48 8.99
N LEU A 129 -21.12 -7.66 9.82
CA LEU A 129 -21.09 -6.21 9.71
C LEU A 129 -19.65 -5.64 9.79
N PHE A 130 -18.82 -6.16 10.71
CA PHE A 130 -17.43 -5.75 10.85
C PHE A 130 -16.66 -6.00 9.55
N GLN A 131 -16.74 -7.21 9.00
CA GLN A 131 -16.08 -7.55 7.74
C GLN A 131 -16.58 -6.62 6.62
N ALA A 132 -17.87 -6.33 6.60
CA ALA A 132 -18.51 -5.45 5.64
C ALA A 132 -18.00 -4.01 5.69
N ILE A 133 -17.71 -3.40 6.82
CA ILE A 133 -17.32 -1.98 6.93
C ILE A 133 -15.84 -1.75 7.25
N ASN A 134 -15.09 -2.80 7.57
CA ASN A 134 -13.70 -2.68 8.00
C ASN A 134 -12.79 -2.17 6.87
N ARG A 135 -12.33 -0.93 7.01
CA ARG A 135 -11.35 -0.28 6.13
C ARG A 135 -10.11 0.14 6.91
N THR A 136 -9.93 -0.39 8.11
CA THR A 136 -8.82 -0.04 8.98
C THR A 136 -7.51 -0.62 8.46
N VAL A 137 -6.43 0.11 8.59
CA VAL A 137 -5.08 -0.29 8.14
C VAL A 137 -4.12 -0.54 9.30
N THR A 138 -4.52 -0.16 10.52
CA THR A 138 -3.72 -0.36 11.73
C THR A 138 -4.47 -1.21 12.75
N PRO A 139 -3.76 -1.97 13.62
CA PRO A 139 -4.38 -2.70 14.71
C PRO A 139 -5.22 -1.79 15.61
N HIS A 140 -4.68 -0.64 16.02
CA HIS A 140 -5.37 0.33 16.87
C HIS A 140 -6.67 0.88 16.21
N GLY A 141 -6.63 1.16 14.90
CA GLY A 141 -7.84 1.54 14.15
C GLY A 141 -8.89 0.44 14.15
N ARG A 142 -8.47 -0.83 14.07
CA ARG A 142 -9.34 -2.00 14.12
C ARG A 142 -10.00 -2.14 15.50
N ASP A 143 -9.23 -2.02 16.56
CA ASP A 143 -9.74 -2.06 17.94
C ASP A 143 -10.73 -0.90 18.21
N LYS A 144 -10.45 0.27 17.63
CA LYS A 144 -11.37 1.42 17.73
C LYS A 144 -12.69 1.16 17.00
N LEU A 145 -12.64 0.57 15.80
CA LEU A 145 -13.84 0.17 15.06
C LEU A 145 -14.64 -0.88 15.84
N ARG A 146 -13.97 -1.91 16.38
CA ARG A 146 -14.58 -2.89 17.29
C ARG A 146 -15.33 -2.19 18.43
N GLY A 147 -14.65 -1.26 19.13
CA GLY A 147 -15.25 -0.52 20.25
C GLY A 147 -16.48 0.29 19.82
N TRP A 148 -16.50 0.86 18.62
CA TRP A 148 -17.66 1.57 18.11
C TRP A 148 -18.84 0.67 17.78
N LEU A 149 -18.60 -0.56 17.40
CA LEU A 149 -19.67 -1.53 17.14
C LEU A 149 -20.24 -2.15 18.43
N LEU A 150 -19.38 -2.40 19.43
CA LEU A 150 -19.80 -2.97 20.70
C LEU A 150 -20.41 -1.92 21.65
N TYR A 151 -19.95 -0.68 21.59
CA TYR A 151 -20.35 0.38 22.52
C TYR A 151 -20.87 1.59 21.74
N PRO A 152 -22.14 1.58 21.28
CA PRO A 152 -22.71 2.67 20.51
C PRO A 152 -22.81 3.95 21.34
N LEU A 153 -22.68 5.09 20.68
CA LEU A 153 -22.85 6.39 21.29
C LEU A 153 -24.31 6.57 21.76
N LYS A 154 -24.48 7.05 22.99
CA LYS A 154 -25.80 7.29 23.61
C LYS A 154 -26.26 8.73 23.55
N SER A 155 -25.39 9.68 23.18
CA SER A 155 -25.70 11.12 23.10
C SER A 155 -25.69 11.63 21.67
N GLY A 156 -26.57 12.59 21.36
CA GLY A 156 -26.77 13.06 19.97
C GLY A 156 -25.57 13.82 19.41
N GLN A 157 -24.94 14.69 20.17
CA GLN A 157 -23.85 15.54 19.67
C GLN A 157 -22.65 14.75 19.12
N PRO A 158 -22.06 13.75 19.82
CA PRO A 158 -20.99 12.94 19.25
C PRO A 158 -21.41 12.10 18.04
N ILE A 159 -22.70 11.75 17.91
CA ILE A 159 -23.21 11.06 16.73
C ILE A 159 -23.16 11.99 15.53
N ILE A 160 -23.63 13.24 15.68
CA ILE A 160 -23.63 14.26 14.62
C ILE A 160 -22.20 14.55 14.17
N GLU A 161 -21.26 14.75 15.10
CA GLU A 161 -19.85 14.99 14.80
C GLU A 161 -19.23 13.84 14.00
N ARG A 162 -19.54 12.57 14.36
CA ARG A 162 -19.10 11.41 13.62
C ARG A 162 -19.69 11.35 12.22
N GLN A 163 -20.97 11.66 12.06
CA GLN A 163 -21.63 11.71 10.74
C GLN A 163 -21.01 12.77 9.84
N GLN A 164 -20.73 13.97 10.39
CA GLN A 164 -20.04 15.03 9.66
C GLN A 164 -18.62 14.62 9.22
N ALA A 165 -17.87 13.96 10.08
CA ALA A 165 -16.54 13.43 9.73
C ALA A 165 -16.62 12.38 8.63
N ILE A 166 -17.58 11.46 8.69
CA ILE A 166 -17.80 10.44 7.64
C ILE A 166 -18.16 11.12 6.31
N GLU A 167 -19.04 12.13 6.33
CA GLU A 167 -19.42 12.89 5.14
C GLU A 167 -18.21 13.62 4.52
N GLU A 168 -17.35 14.22 5.35
CA GLU A 168 -16.12 14.86 4.90
C GLU A 168 -15.20 13.88 4.19
N PHE A 169 -14.96 12.69 4.76
CA PHE A 169 -14.15 11.66 4.15
C PHE A 169 -14.78 11.09 2.88
N ALA A 170 -16.09 10.93 2.84
CA ALA A 170 -16.81 10.48 1.66
C ALA A 170 -16.63 11.43 0.44
N ARG A 171 -16.42 12.72 0.71
CA ARG A 171 -16.10 13.72 -0.32
C ARG A 171 -14.64 13.70 -0.77
N LYS A 172 -13.75 12.95 -0.07
CA LYS A 172 -12.29 12.87 -0.34
C LYS A 172 -11.82 11.43 -0.66
N PRO A 173 -12.43 10.75 -1.65
CA PRO A 173 -12.15 9.34 -1.93
C PRO A 173 -10.68 9.08 -2.29
N GLU A 174 -10.04 10.00 -3.02
CA GLU A 174 -8.62 9.87 -3.38
C GLU A 174 -7.70 9.88 -2.15
N TRP A 175 -7.98 10.76 -1.19
CA TRP A 175 -7.22 10.83 0.06
C TRP A 175 -7.37 9.53 0.86
N CYS A 176 -8.59 9.04 1.04
CA CYS A 176 -8.87 7.78 1.72
C CYS A 176 -8.13 6.60 1.07
N HIS A 177 -8.10 6.59 -0.26
CA HIS A 177 -7.44 5.56 -1.05
C HIS A 177 -5.91 5.55 -0.83
N VAL A 178 -5.29 6.74 -0.92
CA VAL A 178 -3.85 6.92 -0.67
C VAL A 178 -3.50 6.56 0.77
N PHE A 179 -4.32 6.98 1.74
CA PHE A 179 -4.14 6.65 3.15
C PHE A 179 -4.13 5.14 3.38
N ARG A 180 -5.09 4.40 2.83
CA ARG A 180 -5.16 2.94 2.92
C ARG A 180 -3.97 2.25 2.26
N ALA A 181 -3.60 2.68 1.06
CA ALA A 181 -2.46 2.12 0.35
C ALA A 181 -1.14 2.31 1.12
N LYS A 182 -0.94 3.49 1.73
CA LYS A 182 0.22 3.77 2.58
C LYS A 182 0.21 2.94 3.86
N GLY A 183 -0.93 2.83 4.54
CA GLY A 183 -1.07 2.02 5.74
C GLY A 183 -0.81 0.54 5.48
N ASN A 184 -1.30 0.00 4.37
CA ASN A 184 -1.06 -1.38 3.96
C ASN A 184 0.40 -1.64 3.52
N SER A 185 1.13 -0.61 3.08
CA SER A 185 2.55 -0.74 2.71
C SER A 185 3.48 -0.78 3.92
N GLN A 186 3.05 -0.17 5.02
CA GLN A 186 3.78 -0.15 6.30
C GLN A 186 2.99 -0.97 7.33
N ARG A 187 3.02 -2.28 7.22
CA ARG A 187 2.39 -3.17 8.21
C ARG A 187 3.08 -2.99 9.56
N ILE A 188 2.59 -2.06 10.35
CA ILE A 188 2.95 -1.97 11.77
C ILE A 188 2.30 -3.18 12.44
N THR A 189 3.10 -4.18 12.76
CA THR A 189 2.64 -5.35 13.52
C THR A 189 2.25 -4.89 14.94
N HIS A 190 1.24 -5.53 15.51
CA HIS A 190 0.79 -5.29 16.90
C HIS A 190 1.95 -5.33 17.91
N MET A 191 2.94 -6.22 17.67
CA MET A 191 4.17 -6.33 18.46
C MET A 191 5.03 -5.06 18.43
N ALA A 192 5.14 -4.39 17.29
CA ALA A 192 5.93 -3.17 17.18
C ALA A 192 5.27 -1.99 17.90
N MET A 193 3.94 -1.96 17.99
CA MET A 193 3.23 -0.95 18.77
C MET A 193 3.37 -1.16 20.28
N GLN A 194 3.30 -2.40 20.75
CA GLN A 194 3.53 -2.72 22.17
C GLN A 194 4.94 -2.39 22.65
N GLN A 195 5.93 -2.40 21.76
CA GLN A 195 7.30 -1.99 22.08
C GLN A 195 7.49 -0.46 22.16
N ILE A 196 6.56 0.32 21.62
CA ILE A 196 6.61 1.79 21.66
C ILE A 196 5.86 2.33 22.90
N GLU A 197 4.94 1.55 23.46
CA GLU A 197 4.16 1.91 24.65
C GLU A 197 4.83 1.50 25.98
N GLN A 198 5.97 0.80 25.94
CA GLN A 198 6.84 0.47 27.09
C GLN A 198 8.01 1.44 27.19
#